data_8daebebef107398fa93c17ebf61c281b
#
_entry.id   8daebebef107398fa93c17ebf61c281b
#
_cell.length_a   1.000
_cell.length_b   1.000
_cell.length_c   1.000
_cell.angle_alpha   90.00
_cell.angle_beta   90.00
_cell.angle_gamma   90.00
#
_symmetry.space_group_name_H-M   'P 1'
#
loop_
_entity.id
_entity.type
_entity.pdbx_description
1 polymer ?
#
loop_
_entity_poly.entity_id
_entity_poly.type
_entity_poly.pdbx_seq_one_letter_code
_entity_poly.pdbx_strand_id
1 'polypeptide(L)'
;MYQSSRIARGDSPVSIIGAGIAGAWQALLFAQAGREVTLHERSDAAMMLSTSHWAGGMLAPYCESEISEPIISRLGLRALDLWRRELPDTPFNGSLVVAHARDRNDFERFARLTSGHQRLDARALAELEPSLEGRFRDALFFADEGHVEPRRVLPKLHERIIAAGGTIKFNSEPGLEEIDGIVIDCRGLAARDTEPELRGVKGELILIETDEVQLSRPVRLIHPRWPLYVIPREDNLFMLGATSIEAEDTGVSVRSALELLSAAYAVHPAFAEARIVEFGSGLRPAFPDNLPRITIDNQKIAVNGLYRHGFLIAPALAELTLAYVERGQIDNEVMRCA
;
A
#
# COMPACT_ATOMS: atom_id res chain seq x y z
N MET A 1 4.45 30.93 -23.87
CA MET A 1 4.40 31.46 -22.49
C MET A 1 3.24 30.81 -21.80
N TYR A 2 3.50 29.73 -21.07
CA TYR A 2 2.46 29.08 -20.21
C TYR A 2 2.30 30.01 -19.00
N GLN A 3 1.15 30.67 -18.90
CA GLN A 3 0.72 31.24 -17.62
C GLN A 3 0.43 30.05 -16.68
N SER A 4 1.33 29.77 -15.74
CA SER A 4 1.04 28.88 -14.64
C SER A 4 -0.12 29.51 -13.87
N SER A 5 -1.31 28.96 -14.00
CA SER A 5 -2.44 29.26 -13.13
C SER A 5 -2.01 28.89 -11.71
N ARG A 6 -1.70 29.90 -10.90
CA ARG A 6 -1.31 29.71 -9.50
C ARG A 6 -2.55 29.22 -8.77
N ILE A 7 -2.48 27.99 -8.19
CA ILE A 7 -3.41 27.59 -7.14
C ILE A 7 -3.51 28.74 -6.14
N ALA A 8 -4.71 29.07 -5.71
CA ALA A 8 -4.94 30.12 -4.72
C ALA A 8 -4.09 29.82 -3.47
N ARG A 9 -2.96 30.50 -3.36
CA ARG A 9 -2.11 30.49 -2.18
C ARG A 9 -2.82 31.31 -1.12
N GLY A 10 -3.33 30.68 -0.08
CA GLY A 10 -4.04 31.33 1.01
C GLY A 10 -4.87 30.32 1.78
N ASP A 11 -5.68 30.80 2.69
CA ASP A 11 -6.54 30.01 3.60
C ASP A 11 -7.72 29.28 2.90
N SER A 12 -7.62 28.97 1.59
CA SER A 12 -8.67 28.25 0.88
C SER A 12 -8.89 26.88 1.50
N PRO A 13 -10.14 26.48 1.76
CA PRO A 13 -10.43 25.14 2.29
C PRO A 13 -9.97 24.05 1.30
N VAL A 14 -9.66 22.88 1.84
CA VAL A 14 -9.19 21.72 1.08
C VAL A 14 -10.20 20.61 1.23
N SER A 15 -10.79 20.19 0.14
CA SER A 15 -11.71 19.05 0.10
C SER A 15 -11.02 17.87 -0.57
N ILE A 16 -11.00 16.73 0.10
CA ILE A 16 -10.37 15.49 -0.37
C ILE A 16 -11.45 14.46 -0.60
N ILE A 17 -11.46 13.85 -1.78
CA ILE A 17 -12.51 12.89 -2.18
C ILE A 17 -11.90 11.50 -2.24
N GLY A 18 -12.44 10.57 -1.42
CA GLY A 18 -11.97 9.20 -1.22
C GLY A 18 -11.08 9.07 0.02
N ALA A 19 -11.59 8.41 1.07
CA ALA A 19 -10.90 8.22 2.35
C ALA A 19 -10.03 6.94 2.40
N GLY A 20 -9.68 6.36 1.27
CA GLY A 20 -8.66 5.33 1.18
C GLY A 20 -7.29 5.84 1.60
N ILE A 21 -6.26 4.98 1.51
CA ILE A 21 -4.92 5.31 2.01
C ILE A 21 -4.33 6.59 1.40
N ALA A 22 -4.60 6.86 0.10
CA ALA A 22 -4.14 8.09 -0.55
C ALA A 22 -4.79 9.33 0.08
N GLY A 23 -6.12 9.37 0.13
CA GLY A 23 -6.84 10.53 0.69
C GLY A 23 -6.64 10.72 2.18
N ALA A 24 -6.53 9.63 2.95
CA ALA A 24 -6.26 9.72 4.39
C ALA A 24 -4.92 10.41 4.68
N TRP A 25 -3.85 10.10 3.94
CA TRP A 25 -2.57 10.77 4.09
C TRP A 25 -2.59 12.22 3.61
N GLN A 26 -3.31 12.52 2.51
CA GLN A 26 -3.53 13.90 2.08
C GLN A 26 -4.22 14.69 3.20
N ALA A 27 -5.34 14.18 3.72
CA ALA A 27 -6.11 14.86 4.75
C ALA A 27 -5.29 15.10 6.03
N LEU A 28 -4.51 14.10 6.46
CA LEU A 28 -3.69 14.20 7.65
C LEU A 28 -2.65 15.32 7.52
N LEU A 29 -1.86 15.32 6.42
CA LEU A 29 -0.77 16.30 6.28
C LEU A 29 -1.29 17.72 6.07
N PHE A 30 -2.39 17.90 5.32
CA PHE A 30 -3.01 19.20 5.15
C PHE A 30 -3.62 19.74 6.46
N ALA A 31 -4.29 18.89 7.26
CA ALA A 31 -4.82 19.28 8.57
C ALA A 31 -3.70 19.66 9.54
N GLN A 32 -2.60 18.90 9.57
CA GLN A 32 -1.42 19.22 10.39
C GLN A 32 -0.73 20.51 9.94
N ALA A 33 -0.83 20.89 8.67
CA ALA A 33 -0.35 22.18 8.14
C ALA A 33 -1.28 23.36 8.49
N GLY A 34 -2.36 23.10 9.26
CA GLY A 34 -3.32 24.12 9.69
C GLY A 34 -4.36 24.50 8.66
N ARG A 35 -4.54 23.69 7.59
CA ARG A 35 -5.57 23.95 6.59
C ARG A 35 -6.93 23.46 7.09
N GLU A 36 -7.99 24.17 6.68
CA GLU A 36 -9.37 23.66 6.83
C GLU A 36 -9.58 22.49 5.87
N VAL A 37 -9.70 21.26 6.42
CA VAL A 37 -9.78 20.01 5.64
C VAL A 37 -11.12 19.33 5.83
N THR A 38 -11.76 18.95 4.71
CA THR A 38 -12.88 18.01 4.69
C THR A 38 -12.53 16.80 3.83
N LEU A 39 -12.53 15.60 4.43
CA LEU A 39 -12.36 14.33 3.75
C LEU A 39 -13.73 13.69 3.51
N HIS A 40 -14.05 13.41 2.25
CA HIS A 40 -15.29 12.77 1.84
C HIS A 40 -15.08 11.32 1.45
N GLU A 41 -15.95 10.44 1.92
CA GLU A 41 -15.97 9.02 1.54
C GLU A 41 -17.40 8.60 1.17
N ARG A 42 -17.55 7.99 0.01
CA ARG A 42 -18.86 7.55 -0.51
C ARG A 42 -19.46 6.38 0.27
N SER A 43 -18.61 5.54 0.89
CA SER A 43 -19.03 4.42 1.71
C SER A 43 -19.14 4.81 3.18
N ASP A 44 -19.58 3.87 4.00
CA ASP A 44 -19.53 3.96 5.46
C ASP A 44 -18.08 3.81 6.00
N ALA A 45 -17.95 3.92 7.32
CA ALA A 45 -16.66 3.85 7.99
C ALA A 45 -15.95 2.47 7.90
N ALA A 46 -16.67 1.41 7.55
CA ALA A 46 -16.08 0.10 7.35
C ALA A 46 -15.26 0.02 6.05
N MET A 47 -15.55 0.90 5.08
CA MET A 47 -14.79 1.08 3.84
C MET A 47 -14.56 -0.23 3.05
N MET A 48 -15.47 -1.18 3.13
CA MET A 48 -15.33 -2.49 2.47
C MET A 48 -15.24 -2.40 0.94
N LEU A 49 -15.73 -1.30 0.35
CA LEU A 49 -15.63 -1.02 -1.09
C LEU A 49 -14.27 -0.43 -1.49
N SER A 50 -13.46 -0.01 -0.53
CA SER A 50 -12.15 0.56 -0.80
C SER A 50 -11.13 -0.52 -1.11
N THR A 51 -10.33 -0.31 -2.17
CA THR A 51 -9.16 -1.17 -2.46
C THR A 51 -8.18 -1.21 -1.28
N SER A 52 -8.10 -0.14 -0.50
CA SER A 52 -7.24 -0.07 0.68
C SER A 52 -7.64 -1.06 1.77
N HIS A 53 -8.92 -1.41 1.90
CA HIS A 53 -9.42 -2.42 2.84
C HIS A 53 -8.83 -3.82 2.55
N TRP A 54 -8.63 -4.14 1.26
CA TRP A 54 -8.16 -5.43 0.77
C TRP A 54 -6.66 -5.46 0.46
N ALA A 55 -5.88 -4.55 1.00
CA ALA A 55 -4.44 -4.49 0.75
C ALA A 55 -3.63 -5.30 1.77
N GLY A 56 -2.43 -5.72 1.36
CA GLY A 56 -1.46 -6.37 2.24
C GLY A 56 -0.85 -5.45 3.29
N GLY A 57 -0.75 -4.17 2.99
CA GLY A 57 -0.19 -3.18 3.90
C GLY A 57 1.33 -3.28 4.07
N MET A 58 2.04 -3.80 3.06
CA MET A 58 3.51 -3.89 3.08
C MET A 58 4.15 -2.50 2.96
N LEU A 59 5.14 -2.25 3.81
CA LEU A 59 6.01 -1.07 3.81
C LEU A 59 7.43 -1.55 3.49
N ALA A 60 7.63 -2.00 2.24
CA ALA A 60 8.77 -2.80 1.82
C ALA A 60 9.49 -2.21 0.59
N PRO A 61 10.09 -1.01 0.69
CA PRO A 61 10.69 -0.31 -0.45
C PRO A 61 11.88 -1.03 -1.07
N TYR A 62 12.61 -1.80 -0.29
CA TYR A 62 13.77 -2.56 -0.76
C TYR A 62 13.35 -3.81 -1.54
N CYS A 63 12.37 -4.56 -1.03
CA CYS A 63 11.82 -5.73 -1.73
C CYS A 63 11.15 -5.37 -3.05
N GLU A 64 10.48 -4.21 -3.11
CA GLU A 64 9.81 -3.76 -4.34
C GLU A 64 10.79 -3.35 -5.45
N SER A 65 12.04 -2.99 -5.12
CA SER A 65 13.06 -2.60 -6.11
C SER A 65 13.43 -3.71 -7.12
N GLU A 66 13.04 -4.96 -6.86
CA GLU A 66 13.23 -6.06 -7.82
C GLU A 66 12.54 -5.82 -9.16
N ILE A 67 11.31 -5.27 -9.11
CA ILE A 67 10.43 -5.20 -10.28
C ILE A 67 9.80 -3.82 -10.49
N SER A 68 10.01 -2.89 -9.57
CA SER A 68 9.42 -1.54 -9.63
C SER A 68 10.45 -0.52 -10.08
N GLU A 69 9.96 0.54 -10.72
CA GLU A 69 10.80 1.67 -11.10
C GLU A 69 11.44 2.35 -9.87
N PRO A 70 12.63 2.95 -9.99
CA PRO A 70 13.37 3.57 -8.89
C PRO A 70 12.57 4.61 -8.09
N ILE A 71 11.62 5.28 -8.73
CA ILE A 71 10.73 6.24 -8.08
C ILE A 71 9.92 5.61 -6.94
N ILE A 72 9.50 4.37 -7.06
CA ILE A 72 8.74 3.66 -6.02
C ILE A 72 9.59 3.47 -4.77
N SER A 73 10.84 3.05 -4.93
CA SER A 73 11.78 2.91 -3.81
C SER A 73 12.09 4.26 -3.17
N ARG A 74 12.32 5.32 -3.98
CA ARG A 74 12.56 6.68 -3.48
C ARG A 74 11.40 7.20 -2.63
N LEU A 75 10.18 7.11 -3.13
CA LEU A 75 8.97 7.51 -2.41
C LEU A 75 8.74 6.63 -1.18
N GLY A 76 8.95 5.32 -1.33
CA GLY A 76 8.80 4.35 -0.25
C GLY A 76 9.74 4.62 0.92
N LEU A 77 11.03 4.83 0.67
CA LEU A 77 11.99 5.17 1.70
C LEU A 77 11.62 6.44 2.46
N ARG A 78 11.19 7.49 1.73
CA ARG A 78 10.68 8.72 2.36
C ARG A 78 9.44 8.44 3.20
N ALA A 79 8.54 7.59 2.73
CA ALA A 79 7.30 7.27 3.41
C ALA A 79 7.52 6.49 4.73
N LEU A 80 8.58 5.67 4.85
CA LEU A 80 8.90 4.99 6.11
C LEU A 80 9.08 5.96 7.28
N ASP A 81 9.74 7.11 7.05
CA ASP A 81 9.92 8.13 8.07
C ASP A 81 8.58 8.76 8.48
N LEU A 82 7.69 8.98 7.50
CA LEU A 82 6.35 9.52 7.73
C LEU A 82 5.49 8.53 8.53
N TRP A 83 5.54 7.24 8.20
CA TRP A 83 4.87 6.19 8.96
C TRP A 83 5.35 6.13 10.41
N ARG A 84 6.67 6.11 10.64
CA ARG A 84 7.25 6.11 11.99
C ARG A 84 6.86 7.33 12.82
N ARG A 85 6.79 8.50 12.19
CA ARG A 85 6.40 9.74 12.85
C ARG A 85 4.92 9.77 13.23
N GLU A 86 4.05 9.41 12.30
CA GLU A 86 2.61 9.55 12.49
C GLU A 86 1.99 8.37 13.23
N LEU A 87 2.51 7.18 13.06
CA LEU A 87 2.02 5.95 13.68
C LEU A 87 3.21 5.18 14.28
N PRO A 88 3.76 5.62 15.42
CA PRO A 88 4.97 5.04 16.02
C PRO A 88 4.81 3.57 16.43
N ASP A 89 3.59 3.10 16.63
CA ASP A 89 3.29 1.70 16.95
C ASP A 89 3.31 0.79 15.70
N THR A 90 3.60 1.33 14.52
CA THR A 90 3.75 0.53 13.30
C THR A 90 4.90 -0.46 13.45
N PRO A 91 4.71 -1.77 13.19
CA PRO A 91 5.77 -2.75 13.33
C PRO A 91 6.81 -2.63 12.20
N PHE A 92 7.96 -2.02 12.50
CA PHE A 92 9.15 -2.01 11.67
C PHE A 92 10.15 -3.07 12.17
N ASN A 93 9.73 -4.32 12.15
CA ASN A 93 10.50 -5.47 12.59
C ASN A 93 11.13 -6.26 11.43
N GLY A 94 11.13 -5.65 10.26
CA GLY A 94 11.72 -6.18 9.04
C GLY A 94 10.77 -7.08 8.25
N SER A 95 11.30 -7.58 7.13
CA SER A 95 10.69 -8.61 6.31
C SER A 95 11.71 -9.68 5.93
N LEU A 96 11.25 -10.88 5.61
CA LEU A 96 12.07 -12.00 5.16
C LEU A 96 11.72 -12.40 3.74
N VAL A 97 12.76 -12.70 2.96
CA VAL A 97 12.61 -13.33 1.65
C VAL A 97 13.29 -14.70 1.71
N VAL A 98 12.53 -15.73 1.35
CA VAL A 98 12.96 -17.14 1.39
C VAL A 98 12.68 -17.83 0.06
N ALA A 99 13.42 -18.90 -0.22
CA ALA A 99 13.18 -19.75 -1.38
C ALA A 99 13.54 -21.20 -1.07
N HIS A 100 12.85 -22.13 -1.72
CA HIS A 100 13.28 -23.52 -1.71
C HIS A 100 14.52 -23.76 -2.58
N ALA A 101 15.21 -24.87 -2.34
CA ALA A 101 16.45 -25.20 -3.04
C ALA A 101 16.31 -25.21 -4.58
N ARG A 102 15.14 -25.62 -5.10
CA ARG A 102 14.84 -25.65 -6.54
C ARG A 102 14.75 -24.25 -7.16
N ASP A 103 14.40 -23.22 -6.36
CA ASP A 103 14.18 -21.84 -6.81
C ASP A 103 15.40 -20.94 -6.51
N ARG A 104 16.57 -21.57 -6.30
CA ARG A 104 17.82 -20.89 -5.91
C ARG A 104 18.25 -19.80 -6.86
N ASN A 105 18.10 -20.03 -8.16
CA ASN A 105 18.53 -19.05 -9.18
C ASN A 105 17.69 -17.76 -9.10
N ASP A 106 16.38 -17.88 -8.85
CA ASP A 106 15.50 -16.73 -8.68
C ASP A 106 15.80 -15.99 -7.38
N PHE A 107 16.13 -16.71 -6.32
CA PHE A 107 16.56 -16.11 -5.04
C PHE A 107 17.86 -15.29 -5.19
N GLU A 108 18.87 -15.83 -5.87
CA GLU A 108 20.11 -15.12 -6.13
C GLU A 108 19.93 -13.94 -7.09
N ARG A 109 19.01 -14.08 -8.06
CA ARG A 109 18.62 -12.97 -8.94
C ARG A 109 17.98 -11.86 -8.11
N PHE A 110 17.03 -12.20 -7.22
CA PHE A 110 16.38 -11.27 -6.33
C PHE A 110 17.40 -10.52 -5.45
N ALA A 111 18.32 -11.26 -4.82
CA ALA A 111 19.37 -10.67 -3.99
C ALA A 111 20.27 -9.67 -4.75
N ARG A 112 20.53 -9.91 -6.05
CA ARG A 112 21.31 -8.96 -6.88
C ARG A 112 20.53 -7.73 -7.31
N LEU A 113 19.21 -7.83 -7.45
CA LEU A 113 18.35 -6.73 -7.88
C LEU A 113 17.86 -5.85 -6.73
N THR A 114 18.04 -6.31 -5.49
CA THR A 114 17.62 -5.58 -4.30
C THR A 114 18.82 -5.16 -3.44
N SER A 115 18.62 -4.17 -2.60
CA SER A 115 19.63 -3.68 -1.66
C SER A 115 19.03 -3.59 -0.25
N GLY A 116 19.86 -3.29 0.76
CA GLY A 116 19.37 -3.08 2.13
C GLY A 116 19.05 -4.38 2.88
N HIS A 117 19.41 -5.53 2.36
CA HIS A 117 19.22 -6.82 3.02
C HIS A 117 20.51 -7.35 3.66
N GLN A 118 20.31 -8.12 4.72
CA GLN A 118 21.31 -8.99 5.32
C GLN A 118 20.99 -10.44 4.93
N ARG A 119 21.99 -11.20 4.53
CA ARG A 119 21.82 -12.64 4.30
C ARG A 119 21.93 -13.39 5.62
N LEU A 120 20.93 -14.17 5.96
CA LEU A 120 20.89 -15.05 7.12
C LEU A 120 21.14 -16.49 6.66
N ASP A 121 21.98 -17.23 7.38
CA ASP A 121 22.04 -18.68 7.25
C ASP A 121 20.87 -19.35 7.99
N ALA A 122 20.76 -20.67 7.89
CA ALA A 122 19.68 -21.44 8.50
C ALA A 122 19.59 -21.26 10.03
N ARG A 123 20.73 -21.09 10.71
CA ARG A 123 20.76 -20.89 12.15
C ARG A 123 20.25 -19.51 12.53
N ALA A 124 20.77 -18.46 11.89
CA ALA A 124 20.33 -17.10 12.13
C ALA A 124 18.85 -16.90 11.77
N LEU A 125 18.37 -17.58 10.73
CA LEU A 125 16.94 -17.60 10.38
C LEU A 125 16.10 -18.24 11.49
N ALA A 126 16.51 -19.40 12.04
CA ALA A 126 15.80 -20.07 13.12
C ALA A 126 15.81 -19.25 14.42
N GLU A 127 16.92 -18.54 14.71
CA GLU A 127 16.98 -17.62 15.86
C GLU A 127 16.02 -16.43 15.68
N LEU A 128 15.85 -15.92 14.45
CA LEU A 128 14.99 -14.78 14.14
C LEU A 128 13.51 -15.14 14.02
N GLU A 129 13.19 -16.30 13.41
CA GLU A 129 11.85 -16.85 13.20
C GLU A 129 11.85 -18.37 13.49
N PRO A 130 11.63 -18.77 14.74
CA PRO A 130 11.69 -20.19 15.15
C PRO A 130 10.75 -21.10 14.37
N SER A 131 9.58 -20.62 13.95
CA SER A 131 8.66 -21.39 13.11
C SER A 131 9.22 -21.75 11.74
N LEU A 132 10.31 -21.11 11.29
CA LEU A 132 10.97 -21.43 10.02
C LEU A 132 12.19 -22.33 10.18
N GLU A 133 12.47 -22.86 11.39
CA GLU A 133 13.59 -23.75 11.63
C GLU A 133 13.55 -24.98 10.72
N GLY A 134 14.68 -25.28 10.08
CA GLY A 134 14.84 -26.43 9.16
C GLY A 134 14.06 -26.32 7.84
N ARG A 135 13.33 -25.23 7.61
CA ARG A 135 12.50 -25.05 6.41
C ARG A 135 13.28 -24.51 5.21
N PHE A 136 14.19 -23.60 5.46
CA PHE A 136 14.96 -22.90 4.43
C PHE A 136 16.44 -22.91 4.79
N ARG A 137 17.30 -22.96 3.76
CA ARG A 137 18.74 -22.96 3.90
C ARG A 137 19.27 -21.61 4.35
N ASP A 138 18.69 -20.54 3.83
CA ASP A 138 19.05 -19.15 4.07
C ASP A 138 17.87 -18.23 3.74
N ALA A 139 17.98 -16.97 4.15
CA ALA A 139 17.00 -15.92 3.88
C ALA A 139 17.69 -14.59 3.59
N LEU A 140 16.96 -13.65 2.98
CA LEU A 140 17.34 -12.23 2.96
C LEU A 140 16.45 -11.52 3.98
N PHE A 141 17.09 -10.81 4.90
CA PHE A 141 16.41 -10.04 5.94
C PHE A 141 16.56 -8.54 5.66
N PHE A 142 15.44 -7.86 5.52
CA PHE A 142 15.33 -6.42 5.29
C PHE A 142 14.87 -5.74 6.59
N ALA A 143 15.83 -5.33 7.42
CA ALA A 143 15.58 -4.89 8.79
C ALA A 143 14.71 -3.60 8.88
N ASP A 144 14.82 -2.71 7.90
CA ASP A 144 14.14 -1.42 7.90
C ASP A 144 12.71 -1.46 7.34
N GLU A 145 12.29 -2.61 6.79
CA GLU A 145 10.95 -2.79 6.27
C GLU A 145 9.93 -3.03 7.39
N GLY A 146 8.67 -2.81 7.07
CA GLY A 146 7.58 -3.00 8.00
C GLY A 146 6.28 -3.40 7.30
N HIS A 147 5.22 -3.46 8.07
CA HIS A 147 3.89 -3.70 7.56
C HIS A 147 2.83 -3.06 8.46
N VAL A 148 1.66 -2.84 7.90
CA VAL A 148 0.48 -2.38 8.64
C VAL A 148 -0.70 -3.29 8.35
N GLU A 149 -1.66 -3.32 9.25
CA GLU A 149 -2.95 -3.93 9.00
C GLU A 149 -3.93 -2.86 8.48
N PRO A 150 -4.31 -2.88 7.19
CA PRO A 150 -5.14 -1.85 6.58
C PRO A 150 -6.42 -1.53 7.35
N ARG A 151 -7.12 -2.56 7.81
CA ARG A 151 -8.40 -2.46 8.52
C ARG A 151 -8.29 -1.82 9.90
N ARG A 152 -7.09 -1.80 10.49
CA ARG A 152 -6.80 -1.15 11.78
C ARG A 152 -6.12 0.20 11.60
N VAL A 153 -5.28 0.34 10.57
CA VAL A 153 -4.50 1.56 10.38
C VAL A 153 -5.32 2.69 9.75
N LEU A 154 -6.26 2.38 8.85
CA LEU A 154 -7.13 3.41 8.27
C LEU A 154 -7.98 4.13 9.32
N PRO A 155 -8.68 3.45 10.24
CA PRO A 155 -9.36 4.13 11.35
C PRO A 155 -8.42 4.99 12.21
N LYS A 156 -7.21 4.51 12.51
CA LYS A 156 -6.22 5.30 13.27
C LYS A 156 -5.81 6.57 12.52
N LEU A 157 -5.63 6.50 11.20
CA LEU A 157 -5.37 7.69 10.38
C LEU A 157 -6.55 8.66 10.42
N HIS A 158 -7.78 8.16 10.35
CA HIS A 158 -9.00 8.97 10.45
C HIS A 158 -9.08 9.68 11.82
N GLU A 159 -8.80 8.98 12.91
CA GLU A 159 -8.72 9.58 14.25
C GLU A 159 -7.68 10.70 14.31
N ARG A 160 -6.51 10.51 13.70
CA ARG A 160 -5.46 11.53 13.66
C ARG A 160 -5.83 12.74 12.81
N ILE A 161 -6.58 12.55 11.72
CA ILE A 161 -7.12 13.64 10.90
C ILE A 161 -8.06 14.50 11.76
N ILE A 162 -8.97 13.87 12.50
CA ILE A 162 -9.92 14.56 13.39
C ILE A 162 -9.14 15.30 14.50
N ALA A 163 -8.16 14.64 15.12
CA ALA A 163 -7.32 15.25 16.15
C ALA A 163 -6.50 16.46 15.64
N ALA A 164 -6.17 16.48 14.35
CA ALA A 164 -5.51 17.61 13.70
C ALA A 164 -6.49 18.71 13.24
N GLY A 165 -7.79 18.59 13.52
CA GLY A 165 -8.83 19.57 13.19
C GLY A 165 -9.52 19.33 11.84
N GLY A 166 -9.24 18.24 11.16
CA GLY A 166 -9.93 17.86 9.92
C GLY A 166 -11.33 17.29 10.18
N THR A 167 -12.19 17.36 9.19
CA THR A 167 -13.55 16.80 9.21
C THR A 167 -13.63 15.61 8.26
N ILE A 168 -14.29 14.52 8.67
CA ILE A 168 -14.53 13.36 7.79
C ILE A 168 -16.03 13.19 7.61
N LYS A 169 -16.47 13.05 6.36
CA LYS A 169 -17.86 12.82 5.96
C LYS A 169 -17.98 11.49 5.23
N PHE A 170 -18.46 10.47 5.92
CA PHE A 170 -18.85 9.20 5.31
C PHE A 170 -20.22 9.31 4.62
N ASN A 171 -20.52 8.39 3.70
CA ASN A 171 -21.71 8.42 2.84
C ASN A 171 -21.85 9.76 2.12
N SER A 172 -20.73 10.32 1.67
CA SER A 172 -20.63 11.64 1.03
C SER A 172 -19.80 11.55 -0.25
N GLU A 173 -20.41 11.88 -1.37
CA GLU A 173 -19.80 11.88 -2.71
C GLU A 173 -20.21 13.15 -3.46
N PRO A 174 -19.67 14.33 -3.09
CA PRO A 174 -19.97 15.58 -3.77
C PRO A 174 -19.35 15.59 -5.17
N GLY A 175 -20.00 16.27 -6.12
CA GLY A 175 -19.43 16.53 -7.44
C GLY A 175 -18.19 17.41 -7.34
N LEU A 176 -17.14 17.09 -8.10
CA LEU A 176 -15.87 17.86 -8.04
C LEU A 176 -16.05 19.34 -8.44
N GLU A 177 -17.08 19.64 -9.26
CA GLU A 177 -17.42 21.00 -9.69
C GLU A 177 -18.24 21.79 -8.68
N GLU A 178 -18.80 21.12 -7.67
CA GLU A 178 -19.67 21.71 -6.64
C GLU A 178 -18.88 22.18 -5.41
N ILE A 179 -17.57 21.93 -5.40
CA ILE A 179 -16.69 22.16 -4.26
C ILE A 179 -15.88 23.43 -4.47
N ASP A 180 -15.99 24.36 -3.54
CA ASP A 180 -15.15 25.56 -3.49
C ASP A 180 -13.77 25.25 -2.89
N GLY A 181 -12.75 25.97 -3.33
CA GLY A 181 -11.39 25.84 -2.83
C GLY A 181 -10.54 24.83 -3.58
N ILE A 182 -9.64 24.17 -2.87
CA ILE A 182 -8.74 23.16 -3.43
C ILE A 182 -9.39 21.80 -3.33
N VAL A 183 -9.50 21.10 -4.45
CA VAL A 183 -10.02 19.73 -4.51
C VAL A 183 -8.88 18.75 -4.74
N ILE A 184 -8.76 17.74 -3.88
CA ILE A 184 -7.80 16.64 -4.06
C ILE A 184 -8.58 15.34 -4.32
N ASP A 185 -8.56 14.87 -5.56
CA ASP A 185 -9.24 13.65 -5.99
C ASP A 185 -8.38 12.41 -5.71
N CYS A 186 -8.83 11.59 -4.76
CA CYS A 186 -8.21 10.32 -4.36
C CYS A 186 -9.17 9.13 -4.54
N ARG A 187 -10.15 9.23 -5.46
CA ARG A 187 -11.22 8.23 -5.66
C ARG A 187 -10.75 6.89 -6.23
N GLY A 188 -9.47 6.73 -6.55
CA GLY A 188 -8.96 5.50 -7.17
C GLY A 188 -9.63 5.25 -8.52
N LEU A 189 -10.14 4.03 -8.77
CA LEU A 189 -10.80 3.71 -10.05
C LEU A 189 -12.07 4.51 -10.33
N ALA A 190 -12.72 5.07 -9.34
CA ALA A 190 -13.88 5.92 -9.55
C ALA A 190 -13.52 7.27 -10.23
N ALA A 191 -12.22 7.63 -10.26
CA ALA A 191 -11.74 8.83 -10.95
C ALA A 191 -11.54 8.66 -12.47
N ARG A 192 -12.05 7.60 -13.10
CA ARG A 192 -11.96 7.40 -14.56
C ARG A 192 -12.69 8.45 -15.39
N ASP A 193 -13.60 9.16 -14.79
CA ASP A 193 -14.29 10.32 -15.40
C ASP A 193 -13.31 11.47 -15.67
N THR A 194 -12.30 11.63 -14.82
CA THR A 194 -11.24 12.66 -14.94
C THR A 194 -9.89 12.07 -15.38
N GLU A 195 -9.64 10.80 -15.10
CA GLU A 195 -8.40 10.08 -15.42
C GLU A 195 -8.71 8.83 -16.28
N PRO A 196 -9.04 8.98 -17.58
CA PRO A 196 -9.56 7.89 -18.42
C PRO A 196 -8.52 6.80 -18.71
N GLU A 197 -7.23 7.05 -18.51
CA GLU A 197 -6.18 6.03 -18.67
C GLU A 197 -6.14 5.00 -17.52
N LEU A 198 -6.84 5.24 -16.41
CA LEU A 198 -6.86 4.33 -15.27
C LEU A 198 -7.48 2.98 -15.65
N ARG A 199 -6.81 1.91 -15.23
CA ARG A 199 -7.29 0.53 -15.32
C ARG A 199 -7.25 -0.15 -13.96
N GLY A 200 -8.09 -1.16 -13.80
CA GLY A 200 -8.13 -1.97 -12.60
C GLY A 200 -7.22 -3.19 -12.73
N VAL A 201 -6.33 -3.40 -11.76
CA VAL A 201 -5.55 -4.63 -11.65
C VAL A 201 -5.99 -5.38 -10.41
N LYS A 202 -6.64 -6.53 -10.62
CA LYS A 202 -7.19 -7.34 -9.54
C LYS A 202 -6.10 -7.97 -8.70
N GLY A 203 -6.22 -7.81 -7.37
CA GLY A 203 -5.44 -8.51 -6.36
C GLY A 203 -6.35 -9.36 -5.51
N GLU A 204 -6.10 -10.66 -5.47
CA GLU A 204 -6.83 -11.61 -4.65
C GLU A 204 -5.97 -12.02 -3.46
N LEU A 205 -6.60 -12.17 -2.30
CA LEU A 205 -5.96 -12.55 -1.04
C LEU A 205 -6.82 -13.54 -0.26
N ILE A 206 -6.21 -14.22 0.69
CA ILE A 206 -6.90 -15.12 1.62
C ILE A 206 -6.45 -14.78 3.04
N LEU A 207 -7.40 -14.69 3.96
CA LEU A 207 -7.14 -14.59 5.37
C LEU A 207 -7.32 -15.97 6.00
N ILE A 208 -6.29 -16.47 6.68
CA ILE A 208 -6.30 -17.74 7.39
C ILE A 208 -5.98 -17.54 8.86
N GLU A 209 -6.38 -18.49 9.70
CA GLU A 209 -6.14 -18.49 11.14
C GLU A 209 -5.53 -19.82 11.58
N THR A 210 -4.45 -19.76 12.37
CA THR A 210 -3.83 -20.90 13.03
C THR A 210 -2.95 -20.44 14.17
N ASP A 211 -2.91 -21.17 15.27
CA ASP A 211 -2.02 -20.98 16.40
C ASP A 211 -0.73 -21.83 16.32
N GLU A 212 -0.66 -22.74 15.33
CA GLU A 212 0.49 -23.63 15.14
C GLU A 212 1.71 -22.96 14.50
N VAL A 213 1.55 -21.77 13.93
CA VAL A 213 2.63 -20.99 13.29
C VAL A 213 2.71 -19.62 13.97
N GLN A 214 3.92 -19.24 14.35
CA GLN A 214 4.19 -17.92 14.91
C GLN A 214 5.20 -17.21 14.01
N LEU A 215 4.78 -16.12 13.33
CA LEU A 215 5.66 -15.27 12.56
C LEU A 215 5.60 -13.85 13.13
N SER A 216 6.78 -13.27 13.36
CA SER A 216 6.89 -11.91 13.88
C SER A 216 6.92 -10.85 12.78
N ARG A 217 7.09 -11.25 11.53
CA ARG A 217 7.25 -10.38 10.36
C ARG A 217 6.76 -11.03 9.08
N PRO A 218 6.51 -10.23 8.02
CA PRO A 218 6.16 -10.77 6.71
C PRO A 218 7.24 -11.68 6.14
N VAL A 219 6.81 -12.79 5.56
CA VAL A 219 7.66 -13.74 4.84
C VAL A 219 7.27 -13.76 3.38
N ARG A 220 8.18 -13.40 2.49
CA ARG A 220 8.03 -13.51 1.03
C ARG A 220 8.66 -14.80 0.55
N LEU A 221 7.86 -15.68 -0.02
CA LEU A 221 8.34 -16.85 -0.74
C LEU A 221 8.65 -16.47 -2.20
N ILE A 222 9.89 -16.66 -2.62
CA ILE A 222 10.25 -16.62 -4.03
C ILE A 222 9.80 -17.93 -4.66
N HIS A 223 8.92 -17.82 -5.64
CA HIS A 223 8.44 -18.94 -6.45
C HIS A 223 8.17 -18.43 -7.87
N PRO A 224 8.62 -19.12 -8.94
CA PRO A 224 8.56 -18.61 -10.30
C PRO A 224 7.13 -18.40 -10.82
N ARG A 225 6.15 -19.12 -10.27
CA ARG A 225 4.74 -18.98 -10.65
C ARG A 225 3.90 -18.25 -9.62
N TRP A 226 4.19 -18.46 -8.33
CA TRP A 226 3.31 -18.05 -7.22
C TRP A 226 4.11 -17.35 -6.11
N PRO A 227 4.66 -16.17 -6.39
CA PRO A 227 5.28 -15.39 -5.33
C PRO A 227 4.21 -15.05 -4.29
N LEU A 228 4.53 -15.30 -3.03
CA LEU A 228 3.58 -15.14 -1.93
C LEU A 228 4.19 -14.28 -0.84
N TYR A 229 3.42 -13.37 -0.29
CA TYR A 229 3.62 -12.84 1.04
C TYR A 229 2.71 -13.57 2.04
N VAL A 230 3.28 -14.08 3.12
CA VAL A 230 2.59 -14.46 4.34
C VAL A 230 2.79 -13.32 5.33
N ILE A 231 1.73 -12.60 5.65
CA ILE A 231 1.81 -11.40 6.47
C ILE A 231 1.07 -11.68 7.79
N PRO A 232 1.78 -11.73 8.93
CA PRO A 232 1.13 -11.95 10.23
C PRO A 232 0.22 -10.77 10.58
N ARG A 233 -0.87 -11.08 11.24
CA ARG A 233 -1.84 -10.15 11.83
C ARG A 233 -1.99 -10.48 13.31
N GLU A 234 -2.70 -9.64 14.05
CA GLU A 234 -3.13 -9.99 15.41
C GLU A 234 -4.09 -11.19 15.39
N ASP A 235 -4.34 -11.78 16.54
CA ASP A 235 -5.30 -12.86 16.75
C ASP A 235 -4.99 -14.16 15.94
N ASN A 236 -3.71 -14.50 15.76
CA ASN A 236 -3.24 -15.67 15.00
C ASN A 236 -3.69 -15.70 13.54
N LEU A 237 -4.00 -14.53 12.99
CA LEU A 237 -4.39 -14.38 11.59
C LEU A 237 -3.16 -14.19 10.71
N PHE A 238 -3.26 -14.69 9.48
CA PHE A 238 -2.26 -14.48 8.43
C PHE A 238 -2.96 -14.08 7.13
N MET A 239 -2.47 -13.00 6.53
CA MET A 239 -2.89 -12.64 5.18
C MET A 239 -1.95 -13.27 4.17
N LEU A 240 -2.53 -14.05 3.27
CA LEU A 240 -1.85 -14.67 2.13
C LEU A 240 -2.13 -13.84 0.86
N GLY A 241 -1.12 -13.37 0.20
CA GLY A 241 -1.37 -12.57 -0.99
C GLY A 241 -0.11 -12.10 -1.71
N ALA A 242 -0.31 -11.45 -2.77
CA ALA A 242 -1.57 -11.31 -3.47
C ALA A 242 -1.35 -11.56 -4.96
N THR A 243 -2.40 -11.99 -5.65
CA THR A 243 -2.35 -12.11 -7.11
C THR A 243 -2.23 -10.73 -7.78
N SER A 244 -1.84 -10.73 -9.04
CA SER A 244 -1.87 -9.55 -9.92
C SER A 244 -2.43 -9.99 -11.26
N ILE A 245 -3.70 -9.63 -11.51
CA ILE A 245 -4.46 -10.11 -12.67
C ILE A 245 -5.03 -8.92 -13.41
N GLU A 246 -4.78 -8.82 -14.71
CA GLU A 246 -5.37 -7.83 -15.59
C GLU A 246 -6.84 -8.18 -15.84
N ALA A 247 -7.67 -7.93 -14.84
CA ALA A 247 -9.12 -8.16 -14.86
C ALA A 247 -9.80 -7.23 -13.86
N GLU A 248 -11.08 -6.95 -14.07
CA GLU A 248 -11.87 -6.03 -13.24
C GLU A 248 -13.13 -6.69 -12.64
N ASP A 249 -13.23 -8.02 -12.74
CA ASP A 249 -14.24 -8.78 -12.02
C ASP A 249 -13.93 -8.82 -10.51
N THR A 250 -14.91 -9.11 -9.70
CA THR A 250 -14.80 -9.25 -8.25
C THR A 250 -14.76 -10.72 -7.83
N GLY A 251 -14.22 -10.97 -6.64
CA GLY A 251 -14.16 -12.30 -6.06
C GLY A 251 -12.84 -13.03 -6.35
N VAL A 252 -12.64 -14.14 -5.64
CA VAL A 252 -11.42 -14.97 -5.72
C VAL A 252 -11.69 -16.21 -6.56
N SER A 253 -10.84 -16.45 -7.56
CA SER A 253 -10.95 -17.62 -8.41
C SER A 253 -10.45 -18.88 -7.71
N VAL A 254 -10.99 -20.04 -8.09
CA VAL A 254 -10.49 -21.36 -7.60
C VAL A 254 -9.00 -21.52 -7.88
N ARG A 255 -8.54 -21.10 -9.05
CA ARG A 255 -7.11 -21.13 -9.40
C ARG A 255 -6.27 -20.33 -8.42
N SER A 256 -6.62 -19.07 -8.18
CA SER A 256 -5.88 -18.21 -7.26
C SER A 256 -5.90 -18.74 -5.83
N ALA A 257 -7.04 -19.27 -5.38
CA ALA A 257 -7.14 -19.90 -4.06
C ALA A 257 -6.17 -21.09 -3.92
N LEU A 258 -6.16 -21.99 -4.92
CA LEU A 258 -5.24 -23.13 -4.94
C LEU A 258 -3.77 -22.71 -4.96
N GLU A 259 -3.43 -21.67 -5.76
CA GLU A 259 -2.07 -21.16 -5.87
C GLU A 259 -1.58 -20.54 -4.55
N LEU A 260 -2.38 -19.66 -3.94
CA LEU A 260 -2.04 -19.00 -2.67
C LEU A 260 -1.93 -19.99 -1.52
N LEU A 261 -2.90 -20.91 -1.37
CA LEU A 261 -2.89 -21.92 -0.32
C LEU A 261 -1.74 -22.92 -0.48
N SER A 262 -1.45 -23.36 -1.71
CA SER A 262 -0.30 -24.22 -1.99
C SER A 262 1.04 -23.56 -1.69
N ALA A 263 1.16 -22.26 -1.99
CA ALA A 263 2.36 -21.50 -1.68
C ALA A 263 2.51 -21.29 -0.15
N ALA A 264 1.42 -21.05 0.57
CA ALA A 264 1.45 -20.97 2.04
C ALA A 264 1.88 -22.30 2.67
N TYR A 265 1.32 -23.43 2.19
CA TYR A 265 1.73 -24.77 2.60
C TYR A 265 3.23 -25.01 2.34
N ALA A 266 3.78 -24.48 1.25
CA ALA A 266 5.20 -24.58 0.96
C ALA A 266 6.06 -23.74 1.92
N VAL A 267 5.57 -22.64 2.47
CA VAL A 267 6.25 -21.89 3.54
C VAL A 267 6.27 -22.69 4.83
N HIS A 268 5.10 -23.18 5.28
CA HIS A 268 4.99 -23.97 6.50
C HIS A 268 3.86 -25.01 6.41
N PRO A 269 4.10 -26.31 6.70
CA PRO A 269 3.11 -27.36 6.52
C PRO A 269 1.88 -27.21 7.43
N ALA A 270 2.02 -26.62 8.60
CA ALA A 270 0.86 -26.39 9.49
C ALA A 270 -0.17 -25.42 8.90
N PHE A 271 0.18 -24.64 7.88
CA PHE A 271 -0.83 -23.85 7.14
C PHE A 271 -1.83 -24.71 6.36
N ALA A 272 -1.57 -26.02 6.17
CA ALA A 272 -2.55 -26.93 5.59
C ALA A 272 -3.78 -27.12 6.48
N GLU A 273 -3.59 -27.06 7.79
CA GLU A 273 -4.67 -27.25 8.80
C GLU A 273 -5.26 -25.91 9.28
N ALA A 274 -4.75 -24.77 8.77
CA ALA A 274 -5.27 -23.45 9.10
C ALA A 274 -6.71 -23.28 8.62
N ARG A 275 -7.53 -22.62 9.42
CA ARG A 275 -8.90 -22.28 9.05
C ARG A 275 -8.92 -21.11 8.07
N ILE A 276 -9.59 -21.23 6.93
CA ILE A 276 -9.85 -20.11 6.04
C ILE A 276 -10.93 -19.23 6.69
N VAL A 277 -10.57 -17.97 6.93
CA VAL A 277 -11.45 -16.97 7.55
C VAL A 277 -12.19 -16.18 6.47
N GLU A 278 -11.46 -15.75 5.44
CA GLU A 278 -12.03 -14.86 4.43
C GLU A 278 -11.28 -14.96 3.09
N PHE A 279 -12.03 -14.82 2.01
CA PHE A 279 -11.51 -14.56 0.68
C PHE A 279 -11.78 -13.11 0.30
N GLY A 280 -10.76 -12.39 -0.15
CA GLY A 280 -10.88 -11.00 -0.51
C GLY A 280 -10.26 -10.66 -1.85
N SER A 281 -10.81 -9.64 -2.49
CA SER A 281 -10.24 -9.07 -3.72
C SER A 281 -10.41 -7.58 -3.77
N GLY A 282 -9.44 -6.89 -4.37
CA GLY A 282 -9.52 -5.46 -4.61
C GLY A 282 -8.96 -5.09 -5.98
N LEU A 283 -9.52 -4.06 -6.59
CA LEU A 283 -9.07 -3.53 -7.87
C LEU A 283 -8.10 -2.37 -7.63
N ARG A 284 -6.83 -2.58 -7.93
CA ARG A 284 -5.79 -1.56 -7.77
C ARG A 284 -5.87 -0.58 -8.92
N PRO A 285 -5.99 0.74 -8.66
CA PRO A 285 -5.94 1.75 -9.72
C PRO A 285 -4.52 1.83 -10.26
N ALA A 286 -4.36 1.64 -11.56
CA ALA A 286 -3.07 1.68 -12.23
C ALA A 286 -3.16 2.46 -13.55
N PHE A 287 -2.15 3.27 -13.84
CA PHE A 287 -1.90 3.79 -15.18
C PHE A 287 -1.18 2.75 -16.04
N PRO A 288 -1.11 2.92 -17.37
CA PRO A 288 -0.46 1.94 -18.27
C PRO A 288 0.99 1.62 -17.90
N ASP A 289 1.72 2.57 -17.33
CA ASP A 289 3.12 2.45 -16.89
C ASP A 289 3.27 1.94 -15.44
N ASN A 290 2.15 1.72 -14.71
CA ASN A 290 2.10 1.38 -13.29
C ASN A 290 2.76 2.40 -12.33
N LEU A 291 2.95 3.65 -12.79
CA LEU A 291 3.52 4.71 -11.98
C LEU A 291 2.44 5.60 -11.37
N PRO A 292 2.64 6.08 -10.14
CA PRO A 292 1.73 7.03 -9.52
C PRO A 292 1.81 8.39 -10.21
N ARG A 293 0.68 9.11 -10.22
CA ARG A 293 0.63 10.47 -10.75
C ARG A 293 -0.07 11.41 -9.78
N ILE A 294 0.43 12.64 -9.75
CA ILE A 294 -0.23 13.81 -9.19
C ILE A 294 -0.55 14.71 -10.38
N THR A 295 -1.78 14.67 -10.86
CA THR A 295 -2.25 15.47 -12.00
C THR A 295 -2.82 16.78 -11.48
N ILE A 296 -2.36 17.91 -12.02
CA ILE A 296 -2.70 19.24 -11.56
C ILE A 296 -3.46 19.96 -12.67
N ASP A 297 -4.71 20.31 -12.40
CA ASP A 297 -5.54 21.13 -13.26
C ASP A 297 -6.16 22.27 -12.44
N ASN A 298 -5.58 23.46 -12.53
CA ASN A 298 -5.99 24.62 -11.75
C ASN A 298 -6.03 24.33 -10.23
N GLN A 299 -7.21 24.38 -9.62
CA GLN A 299 -7.43 24.08 -8.20
C GLN A 299 -7.76 22.61 -7.92
N LYS A 300 -7.78 21.77 -8.95
CA LYS A 300 -8.04 20.34 -8.84
C LYS A 300 -6.73 19.59 -8.96
N ILE A 301 -6.51 18.71 -8.02
CA ILE A 301 -5.34 17.85 -7.96
C ILE A 301 -5.84 16.40 -7.87
N ALA A 302 -5.47 15.55 -8.82
CA ALA A 302 -5.74 14.13 -8.72
C ALA A 302 -4.48 13.39 -8.24
N VAL A 303 -4.63 12.52 -7.24
CA VAL A 303 -3.55 11.65 -6.73
C VAL A 303 -3.95 10.21 -6.92
N ASN A 304 -3.41 9.56 -7.94
CA ASN A 304 -3.91 8.25 -8.38
C ASN A 304 -2.81 7.36 -8.98
N GLY A 305 -3.20 6.14 -9.39
CA GLY A 305 -2.28 5.20 -10.02
C GLY A 305 -1.28 4.55 -9.08
N LEU A 306 -1.58 4.49 -7.76
CA LEU A 306 -0.65 3.94 -6.77
C LEU A 306 -0.46 2.42 -6.91
N TYR A 307 -1.24 1.77 -7.77
CA TYR A 307 -1.14 0.35 -8.11
C TYR A 307 -1.05 -0.53 -6.85
N ARG A 308 -0.02 -1.35 -6.75
CA ARG A 308 0.22 -2.25 -5.60
C ARG A 308 0.95 -1.57 -4.44
N HIS A 309 1.39 -0.32 -4.62
CA HIS A 309 2.27 0.38 -3.69
C HIS A 309 1.54 1.40 -2.79
N GLY A 310 0.21 1.41 -2.78
CA GLY A 310 -0.57 2.45 -2.10
C GLY A 310 -0.13 2.74 -0.67
N PHE A 311 -0.03 1.73 0.20
CA PHE A 311 0.42 1.91 1.57
C PHE A 311 1.88 2.35 1.66
N LEU A 312 2.72 1.88 0.75
CA LEU A 312 4.13 2.23 0.72
C LEU A 312 4.37 3.70 0.38
N ILE A 313 3.67 4.24 -0.66
CA ILE A 313 4.05 5.55 -1.22
C ILE A 313 3.07 6.69 -0.94
N ALA A 314 1.85 6.41 -0.45
CA ALA A 314 0.83 7.44 -0.20
C ALA A 314 1.32 8.57 0.73
N PRO A 315 2.08 8.32 1.83
CA PRO A 315 2.60 9.38 2.67
C PRO A 315 3.50 10.37 1.91
N ALA A 316 4.42 9.85 1.08
CA ALA A 316 5.35 10.68 0.33
C ALA A 316 4.63 11.49 -0.77
N LEU A 317 3.63 10.90 -1.43
CA LEU A 317 2.79 11.64 -2.39
C LEU A 317 2.02 12.77 -1.70
N ALA A 318 1.51 12.54 -0.50
CA ALA A 318 0.83 13.58 0.28
C ALA A 318 1.78 14.73 0.65
N GLU A 319 3.00 14.42 1.05
CA GLU A 319 4.03 15.43 1.32
C GLU A 319 4.37 16.26 0.08
N LEU A 320 4.49 15.61 -1.08
CA LEU A 320 4.73 16.29 -2.36
C LEU A 320 3.56 17.18 -2.77
N THR A 321 2.31 16.71 -2.61
CA THR A 321 1.11 17.50 -2.90
C THR A 321 1.04 18.74 -2.00
N LEU A 322 1.28 18.58 -0.69
CA LEU A 322 1.32 19.68 0.25
C LEU A 322 2.44 20.69 -0.12
N ALA A 323 3.64 20.20 -0.46
CA ALA A 323 4.75 21.03 -0.89
C ALA A 323 4.43 21.85 -2.16
N TYR A 324 3.68 21.25 -3.08
CA TYR A 324 3.21 21.97 -4.26
C TYR A 324 2.20 23.06 -3.90
N VAL A 325 1.18 22.75 -3.12
CA VAL A 325 0.13 23.71 -2.74
C VAL A 325 0.72 24.87 -1.93
N GLU A 326 1.56 24.60 -0.95
CA GLU A 326 2.12 25.62 -0.06
C GLU A 326 3.24 26.44 -0.70
N ARG A 327 4.09 25.81 -1.48
CA ARG A 327 5.34 26.43 -1.97
C ARG A 327 5.49 26.45 -3.49
N GLY A 328 4.60 25.81 -4.25
CA GLY A 328 4.72 25.62 -5.70
C GLY A 328 5.88 24.71 -6.10
N GLN A 329 6.29 23.81 -5.19
CA GLN A 329 7.38 22.87 -5.46
C GLN A 329 6.88 21.73 -6.35
N ILE A 330 7.56 21.46 -7.46
CA ILE A 330 7.19 20.45 -8.46
C ILE A 330 8.19 19.30 -8.40
N ASP A 331 7.67 18.07 -8.33
CA ASP A 331 8.42 16.84 -8.58
C ASP A 331 8.05 16.31 -9.96
N ASN A 332 8.95 16.49 -10.95
CA ASN A 332 8.68 16.15 -12.34
C ASN A 332 8.60 14.64 -12.63
N GLU A 333 8.97 13.78 -11.68
CA GLU A 333 8.84 12.33 -11.86
C GLU A 333 7.39 11.87 -11.68
N VAL A 334 6.62 12.53 -10.80
CA VAL A 334 5.23 12.13 -10.48
C VAL A 334 4.18 13.20 -10.79
N MET A 335 4.58 14.48 -10.92
CA MET A 335 3.64 15.58 -11.19
C MET A 335 3.47 15.82 -12.69
N ARG A 336 2.22 16.04 -13.09
CA ARG A 336 1.83 16.42 -14.46
C ARG A 336 0.88 17.61 -14.36
N CYS A 337 1.15 18.65 -15.13
CA CYS A 337 0.21 19.78 -15.32
C CYS A 337 -0.64 19.45 -16.55
N ALA A 338 -1.96 19.48 -16.42
CA ALA A 338 -2.91 19.31 -17.51
C ALA A 338 -2.96 20.54 -18.42
#